data_c5586bb486724a445307ebf054e44477
#
_entry.id   c5586bb486724a445307ebf054e44477
#
_cell.length_a   1.000
_cell.length_b   1.000
_cell.length_c   1.000
_cell.angle_alpha   90.00
_cell.angle_beta   90.00
_cell.angle_gamma   90.00
#
_symmetry.space_group_name_H-M   'P 1'
#
loop_
_entity.id
_entity.type
_entity.pdbx_description
1 polymer ?
#
loop_
_entity_poly.entity_id
_entity_poly.type
_entity_poly.pdbx_seq_one_letter_code
_entity_poly.pdbx_strand_id
1 'polypeptide(L)'
;MDGFMALLALLFTVGADFFLVALKEEQWLPGMALFCCAQLCWALRLWWMEDGRRRLSHTLAWACACGTLLIVAVLLARGADPVLLMGAVYGSFLMTTVLFSWLSPHNLLFTLGMTLFLGCDLFVAVNNAALYLDLNAYPLLRALHDIPFNMMWAFYGPSQMLLSLSAAGGKR
;
A
#
# COMPACT_ATOMS: atom_id res chain seq x y z
N MET A 1 16.11 -15.65 -3.21
CA MET A 1 15.16 -15.11 -2.22
C MET A 1 14.38 -13.92 -2.78
N ASP A 2 15.02 -13.01 -3.51
CA ASP A 2 14.38 -11.82 -4.11
C ASP A 2 13.15 -12.15 -4.98
N GLY A 3 13.30 -13.02 -5.98
CA GLY A 3 12.19 -13.42 -6.86
C GLY A 3 11.06 -14.19 -6.14
N PHE A 4 11.38 -14.92 -5.07
CA PHE A 4 10.36 -15.64 -4.29
C PHE A 4 9.47 -14.65 -3.49
N MET A 5 10.06 -13.64 -2.85
CA MET A 5 9.29 -12.62 -2.15
C MET A 5 8.44 -11.78 -3.09
N ALA A 6 8.97 -11.44 -4.27
CA ALA A 6 8.20 -10.76 -5.28
C ALA A 6 7.01 -11.60 -5.79
N LEU A 7 7.22 -12.90 -6.01
CA LEU A 7 6.15 -13.82 -6.42
C LEU A 7 5.06 -13.91 -5.34
N LEU A 8 5.45 -14.07 -4.06
CA LEU A 8 4.50 -14.10 -2.95
C LEU A 8 3.71 -12.80 -2.84
N ALA A 9 4.37 -11.65 -2.97
CA ALA A 9 3.70 -10.37 -2.94
C ALA A 9 2.65 -10.24 -4.05
N LEU A 10 3.00 -10.64 -5.29
CA LEU A 10 2.07 -10.63 -6.42
C LEU A 10 0.91 -11.61 -6.21
N LEU A 11 1.16 -12.81 -5.68
CA LEU A 11 0.09 -13.77 -5.37
C LEU A 11 -0.87 -13.23 -4.30
N PHE A 12 -0.35 -12.62 -3.24
CA PHE A 12 -1.20 -11.96 -2.24
C PHE A 12 -1.99 -10.79 -2.83
N THR A 13 -1.39 -10.01 -3.73
CA THR A 13 -2.08 -8.93 -4.44
C THR A 13 -3.25 -9.46 -5.28
N VAL A 14 -3.02 -10.51 -6.08
CA VAL A 14 -4.08 -11.16 -6.88
C VAL A 14 -5.18 -11.73 -5.97
N GLY A 15 -4.80 -12.36 -4.86
CA GLY A 15 -5.77 -12.84 -3.86
C GLY A 15 -6.60 -11.69 -3.25
N ALA A 16 -5.94 -10.58 -2.90
CA ALA A 16 -6.63 -9.40 -2.37
C ALA A 16 -7.62 -8.82 -3.39
N ASP A 17 -7.21 -8.68 -4.65
CA ASP A 17 -8.07 -8.19 -5.73
C ASP A 17 -9.29 -9.10 -5.94
N PHE A 18 -9.11 -10.42 -5.83
CA PHE A 18 -10.22 -11.35 -5.91
C PHE A 18 -11.27 -11.08 -4.82
N PHE A 19 -10.85 -10.86 -3.57
CA PHE A 19 -11.76 -10.52 -2.48
C PHE A 19 -12.42 -9.16 -2.67
N LEU A 20 -11.66 -8.13 -3.06
CA LEU A 20 -12.15 -6.76 -3.13
C LEU A 20 -12.98 -6.48 -4.39
N VAL A 21 -12.65 -7.12 -5.51
CA VAL A 21 -13.30 -6.83 -6.81
C VAL A 21 -14.36 -7.87 -7.15
N ALA A 22 -14.10 -9.17 -6.91
CA ALA A 22 -14.98 -10.25 -7.33
C ALA A 22 -16.06 -10.59 -6.29
N LEU A 23 -15.76 -10.54 -4.99
CA LEU A 23 -16.66 -10.97 -3.92
C LEU A 23 -17.48 -9.83 -3.27
N LYS A 24 -17.25 -8.59 -3.67
CA LYS A 24 -17.96 -7.38 -3.19
C LYS A 24 -17.80 -7.06 -1.71
N GLU A 25 -18.59 -6.08 -1.24
CA GLU A 25 -18.42 -5.30 0.00
C GLU A 25 -18.31 -6.11 1.32
N GLU A 26 -18.84 -7.31 1.39
CA GLU A 26 -18.81 -8.13 2.62
C GLU A 26 -17.41 -8.72 2.93
N GLN A 27 -16.47 -8.67 1.99
CA GLN A 27 -15.18 -9.33 2.07
C GLN A 27 -13.98 -8.36 2.10
N TRP A 28 -14.18 -7.11 2.51
CA TRP A 28 -13.11 -6.11 2.54
C TRP A 28 -11.97 -6.47 3.51
N LEU A 29 -12.28 -6.95 4.71
CA LEU A 29 -11.25 -7.29 5.70
C LEU A 29 -10.26 -8.37 5.22
N PRO A 30 -10.70 -9.52 4.67
CA PRO A 30 -9.77 -10.50 4.09
C PRO A 30 -8.93 -9.93 2.95
N GLY A 31 -9.51 -9.13 2.04
CA GLY A 31 -8.79 -8.50 0.95
C GLY A 31 -7.69 -7.56 1.46
N MET A 32 -8.01 -6.69 2.42
CA MET A 32 -7.04 -5.78 3.04
C MET A 32 -5.96 -6.52 3.82
N ALA A 33 -6.30 -7.63 4.50
CA ALA A 33 -5.31 -8.47 5.18
C ALA A 33 -4.31 -9.10 4.18
N LEU A 34 -4.78 -9.55 3.02
CA LEU A 34 -3.90 -10.04 1.96
C LEU A 34 -3.03 -8.94 1.38
N PHE A 35 -3.53 -7.72 1.22
CA PHE A 35 -2.70 -6.57 0.84
C PHE A 35 -1.64 -6.24 1.91
N CYS A 36 -1.95 -6.35 3.20
CA CYS A 36 -0.94 -6.23 4.26
C CYS A 36 0.17 -7.29 4.09
N CYS A 37 -0.19 -8.54 3.80
CA CYS A 37 0.78 -9.61 3.51
C CYS A 37 1.63 -9.28 2.27
N ALA A 38 1.02 -8.75 1.20
CA ALA A 38 1.75 -8.32 0.01
C ALA A 38 2.76 -7.22 0.34
N GLN A 39 2.35 -6.19 1.10
CA GLN A 39 3.24 -5.10 1.51
C GLN A 39 4.37 -5.59 2.42
N LEU A 40 4.10 -6.53 3.32
CA LEU A 40 5.13 -7.16 4.14
C LEU A 40 6.16 -7.90 3.27
N CYS A 41 5.72 -8.65 2.25
CA CYS A 41 6.63 -9.32 1.31
C CYS A 41 7.49 -8.31 0.53
N TRP A 42 6.91 -7.19 0.06
CA TRP A 42 7.66 -6.12 -0.60
C TRP A 42 8.67 -5.44 0.33
N ALA A 43 8.28 -5.16 1.57
CA ALA A 43 9.18 -4.59 2.59
C ALA A 43 10.34 -5.54 2.93
N LEU A 44 10.06 -6.84 3.12
CA LEU A 44 11.09 -7.85 3.35
C LEU A 44 12.03 -7.99 2.16
N ARG A 45 11.49 -7.92 0.93
CA ARG A 45 12.31 -7.91 -0.28
C ARG A 45 13.32 -6.77 -0.26
N LEU A 46 12.87 -5.53 0.00
CA LEU A 46 13.75 -4.36 0.11
C LEU A 46 14.78 -4.54 1.21
N TRP A 47 14.36 -5.02 2.38
CA TRP A 47 15.23 -5.26 3.51
C TRP A 47 16.40 -6.20 3.17
N TRP A 48 16.15 -7.24 2.38
CA TRP A 48 17.20 -8.18 1.97
C TRP A 48 18.10 -7.66 0.85
N MET A 49 17.63 -6.72 0.05
CA MET A 49 18.43 -6.07 -0.99
C MET A 49 19.37 -4.99 -0.42
N GLU A 50 19.20 -4.62 0.84
CA GLU A 50 19.94 -3.52 1.46
C GLU A 50 21.29 -3.99 2.02
N ASP A 51 22.37 -3.88 1.22
CA ASP A 51 23.74 -4.06 1.68
C ASP A 51 24.25 -2.79 2.37
N GLY A 52 24.29 -2.79 3.73
CA GLY A 52 25.10 -1.85 4.51
C GLY A 52 24.45 -0.57 5.05
N ARG A 53 23.24 -0.18 4.64
CA ARG A 53 22.53 1.00 5.20
C ARG A 53 21.49 0.65 6.28
N ARG A 54 21.65 -0.47 6.93
CA ARG A 54 20.69 -1.05 7.90
C ARG A 54 20.23 -0.12 9.01
N ARG A 55 21.05 0.86 9.46
CA ARG A 55 20.68 1.73 10.59
C ARG A 55 19.55 2.69 10.27
N LEU A 56 19.59 3.32 9.07
CA LEU A 56 18.55 4.29 8.69
C LEU A 56 17.22 3.58 8.44
N SER A 57 17.24 2.42 7.74
CA SER A 57 16.04 1.64 7.50
C SER A 57 15.43 1.08 8.79
N HIS A 58 16.23 0.64 9.75
CA HIS A 58 15.74 0.23 11.07
C HIS A 58 15.04 1.38 11.81
N THR A 59 15.67 2.55 11.89
CA THR A 59 15.10 3.72 12.56
C THR A 59 13.79 4.13 11.92
N LEU A 60 13.72 4.17 10.58
CA LEU A 60 12.52 4.51 9.85
C LEU A 60 11.42 3.44 10.04
N ALA A 61 11.76 2.15 10.02
CA ALA A 61 10.81 1.07 10.28
C ALA A 61 10.19 1.20 11.68
N TRP A 62 11.01 1.47 12.71
CA TRP A 62 10.53 1.71 14.06
C TRP A 62 9.65 2.96 14.16
N ALA A 63 10.05 4.07 13.52
CA ALA A 63 9.25 5.29 13.49
C ALA A 63 7.88 5.06 12.83
N CYS A 64 7.85 4.35 11.69
CA CYS A 64 6.61 3.99 11.01
C CYS A 64 5.75 3.03 11.85
N ALA A 65 6.34 2.02 12.50
CA ALA A 65 5.62 1.12 13.38
C ALA A 65 5.02 1.85 14.60
N CYS A 66 5.78 2.72 15.24
CA CYS A 66 5.27 3.54 16.35
C CYS A 66 4.16 4.50 15.88
N GLY A 67 4.32 5.14 14.72
CA GLY A 67 3.30 5.99 14.13
C GLY A 67 2.01 5.21 13.83
N THR A 68 2.12 4.03 13.26
CA THR A 68 0.98 3.14 13.01
C THR A 68 0.26 2.76 14.29
N LEU A 69 1.00 2.33 15.32
CA LEU A 69 0.43 1.97 16.61
C LEU A 69 -0.29 3.15 17.25
N LEU A 70 0.25 4.36 17.16
CA LEU A 70 -0.39 5.57 17.66
C LEU A 70 -1.69 5.86 16.92
N ILE A 71 -1.70 5.80 15.58
CA ILE A 71 -2.90 6.00 14.76
C ILE A 71 -3.97 4.98 15.13
N VAL A 72 -3.61 3.70 15.19
CA VAL A 72 -4.53 2.61 15.56
C VAL A 72 -5.09 2.82 16.97
N ALA A 73 -4.26 3.20 17.94
CA ALA A 73 -4.69 3.48 19.31
C ALA A 73 -5.70 4.64 19.38
N VAL A 74 -5.45 5.73 18.63
CA VAL A 74 -6.37 6.87 18.54
C VAL A 74 -7.70 6.48 17.89
N LEU A 75 -7.66 5.70 16.81
CA LEU A 75 -8.86 5.24 16.11
C LEU A 75 -9.68 4.28 16.99
N LEU A 76 -9.02 3.35 17.70
CA LEU A 76 -9.68 2.45 18.66
C LEU A 76 -10.34 3.23 19.80
N ALA A 77 -9.65 4.22 20.36
CA ALA A 77 -10.20 5.06 21.42
C ALA A 77 -11.43 5.85 20.97
N ARG A 78 -11.58 6.09 19.66
CA ARG A 78 -12.74 6.75 19.06
C ARG A 78 -13.83 5.78 18.58
N GLY A 79 -13.68 4.48 18.80
CA GLY A 79 -14.64 3.47 18.35
C GLY A 79 -14.72 3.32 16.83
N ALA A 80 -13.58 3.48 16.15
CA ALA A 80 -13.52 3.40 14.69
C ALA A 80 -13.89 2.01 14.18
N ASP A 81 -14.46 1.97 12.98
CA ASP A 81 -14.82 0.77 12.25
C ASP A 81 -13.59 -0.13 12.00
N PRO A 82 -13.70 -1.47 12.10
CA PRO A 82 -12.60 -2.40 11.80
C PRO A 82 -11.98 -2.23 10.42
N VAL A 83 -12.76 -1.85 9.40
CA VAL A 83 -12.25 -1.58 8.05
C VAL A 83 -11.33 -0.37 8.06
N LEU A 84 -11.71 0.70 8.78
CA LEU A 84 -10.87 1.88 8.91
C LEU A 84 -9.58 1.61 9.67
N LEU A 85 -9.63 0.77 10.72
CA LEU A 85 -8.44 0.32 11.45
C LEU A 85 -7.49 -0.48 10.55
N MET A 86 -8.03 -1.44 9.80
CA MET A 86 -7.24 -2.24 8.86
C MET A 86 -6.65 -1.35 7.75
N GLY A 87 -7.42 -0.37 7.25
CA GLY A 87 -6.96 0.61 6.27
C GLY A 87 -5.79 1.45 6.78
N ALA A 88 -5.82 1.86 8.05
CA ALA A 88 -4.72 2.60 8.67
C ALA A 88 -3.44 1.75 8.78
N VAL A 89 -3.57 0.48 9.18
CA VAL A 89 -2.44 -0.47 9.23
C VAL A 89 -1.87 -0.71 7.83
N TYR A 90 -2.73 -1.03 6.87
CA TYR A 90 -2.33 -1.27 5.49
C TYR A 90 -1.65 -0.04 4.86
N GLY A 91 -2.26 1.14 4.98
CA GLY A 91 -1.71 2.39 4.44
C GLY A 91 -0.35 2.74 5.05
N SER A 92 -0.14 2.42 6.33
CA SER A 92 1.15 2.60 7.00
C SER A 92 2.23 1.66 6.45
N PHE A 93 1.90 0.39 6.18
CA PHE A 93 2.84 -0.54 5.51
C PHE A 93 3.19 -0.08 4.11
N LEU A 94 2.20 0.31 3.31
CA LEU A 94 2.42 0.84 1.96
C LEU A 94 3.30 2.08 1.98
N MET A 95 2.98 3.07 2.82
CA MET A 95 3.78 4.30 2.95
C MET A 95 5.22 3.98 3.35
N THR A 96 5.41 3.08 4.32
CA THR A 96 6.74 2.63 4.76
C THR A 96 7.53 2.01 3.60
N THR A 97 6.90 1.12 2.82
CA THR A 97 7.54 0.46 1.68
C THR A 97 7.91 1.47 0.59
N VAL A 98 7.04 2.45 0.30
CA VAL A 98 7.33 3.53 -0.65
C VAL A 98 8.52 4.36 -0.17
N LEU A 99 8.52 4.82 1.09
CA LEU A 99 9.61 5.61 1.67
C LEU A 99 10.94 4.84 1.63
N PHE A 100 10.95 3.57 1.99
CA PHE A 100 12.14 2.72 1.88
C PHE A 100 12.65 2.61 0.45
N SER A 101 11.75 2.43 -0.52
CA SER A 101 12.13 2.32 -1.92
C SER A 101 12.81 3.59 -2.46
N TRP A 102 12.40 4.77 -1.98
CA TRP A 102 13.02 6.05 -2.33
C TRP A 102 14.34 6.30 -1.61
N LEU A 103 14.47 5.88 -0.37
CA LEU A 103 15.69 6.04 0.42
C LEU A 103 16.79 5.06 0.02
N SER A 104 16.40 3.93 -0.57
CA SER A 104 17.31 2.87 -1.04
C SER A 104 16.99 2.52 -2.49
N PRO A 105 17.27 3.39 -3.47
CA PRO A 105 16.85 3.23 -4.86
C PRO A 105 17.68 2.18 -5.60
N HIS A 106 17.66 0.93 -5.15
CA HIS A 106 18.36 -0.17 -5.83
C HIS A 106 17.67 -0.59 -7.14
N ASN A 107 16.37 -0.31 -7.27
CA ASN A 107 15.58 -0.65 -8.45
C ASN A 107 14.53 0.43 -8.71
N LEU A 108 14.81 1.30 -9.69
CA LEU A 108 13.92 2.39 -10.05
C LEU A 108 12.53 1.90 -10.49
N LEU A 109 12.45 0.75 -11.20
CA LEU A 109 11.16 0.18 -11.60
C LEU A 109 10.31 -0.19 -10.39
N PHE A 110 10.95 -0.74 -9.35
CA PHE A 110 10.26 -1.04 -8.09
C PHE A 110 9.76 0.22 -7.40
N THR A 111 10.62 1.23 -7.27
CA THR A 111 10.27 2.51 -6.63
C THR A 111 9.12 3.21 -7.34
N LEU A 112 9.17 3.29 -8.68
CA LEU A 112 8.09 3.87 -9.48
C LEU A 112 6.81 3.04 -9.38
N GLY A 113 6.92 1.71 -9.43
CA GLY A 113 5.79 0.79 -9.26
C GLY A 113 5.09 0.99 -7.92
N MET A 114 5.84 1.06 -6.81
CA MET A 114 5.30 1.30 -5.47
C MET A 114 4.70 2.71 -5.33
N THR A 115 5.29 3.72 -5.96
CA THR A 115 4.74 5.08 -5.95
C THR A 115 3.41 5.16 -6.69
N LEU A 116 3.29 4.49 -7.85
CA LEU A 116 2.02 4.38 -8.56
C LEU A 116 0.99 3.58 -7.76
N PHE A 117 1.41 2.53 -7.07
CA PHE A 117 0.52 1.77 -6.19
C PHE A 117 -0.05 2.66 -5.08
N LEU A 118 0.79 3.46 -4.42
CA LEU A 118 0.32 4.47 -3.46
C LEU A 118 -0.66 5.46 -4.09
N GLY A 119 -0.41 5.90 -5.32
CA GLY A 119 -1.33 6.76 -6.08
C GLY A 119 -2.70 6.11 -6.27
N CYS A 120 -2.74 4.83 -6.65
CA CYS A 120 -3.98 4.05 -6.73
C CYS A 120 -4.74 4.08 -5.40
N ASP A 121 -4.05 3.76 -4.30
CA ASP A 121 -4.68 3.62 -3.00
C ASP A 121 -5.14 4.95 -2.40
N LEU A 122 -4.47 6.06 -2.74
CA LEU A 122 -4.98 7.39 -2.41
C LEU A 122 -6.34 7.65 -3.08
N PHE A 123 -6.53 7.24 -4.33
CA PHE A 123 -7.84 7.34 -4.99
C PHE A 123 -8.87 6.38 -4.40
N VAL A 124 -8.48 5.17 -4.01
CA VAL A 124 -9.36 4.26 -3.26
C VAL A 124 -9.79 4.91 -1.95
N ALA A 125 -8.86 5.50 -1.20
CA ALA A 125 -9.16 6.19 0.05
C ALA A 125 -10.08 7.40 -0.15
N VAL A 126 -9.85 8.23 -1.19
CA VAL A 126 -10.70 9.38 -1.53
C VAL A 126 -12.11 8.93 -1.87
N ASN A 127 -12.27 7.87 -2.69
CA ASN A 127 -13.60 7.36 -3.05
C ASN A 127 -14.36 6.80 -1.84
N ASN A 128 -13.64 6.13 -0.92
CA ASN A 128 -14.26 5.62 0.31
C ASN A 128 -14.43 6.67 1.40
N ALA A 129 -13.78 7.83 1.30
CA ALA A 129 -13.91 8.92 2.27
C ALA A 129 -15.35 9.41 2.41
N ALA A 130 -16.14 9.34 1.33
CA ALA A 130 -17.56 9.70 1.33
C ALA A 130 -18.41 8.87 2.31
N LEU A 131 -17.97 7.68 2.70
CA LEU A 131 -18.65 6.84 3.69
C LEU A 131 -18.49 7.36 5.13
N TYR A 132 -17.44 8.16 5.38
CA TYR A 132 -17.03 8.59 6.72
C TYR A 132 -17.01 10.10 6.90
N LEU A 133 -16.99 10.89 5.81
CA LEU A 133 -16.82 12.33 5.81
C LEU A 133 -17.86 13.02 4.93
N ASP A 134 -18.32 14.19 5.37
CA ASP A 134 -19.05 15.10 4.48
C ASP A 134 -18.06 15.77 3.51
N LEU A 135 -18.03 15.30 2.27
CA LEU A 135 -17.11 15.82 1.24
C LEU A 135 -17.33 17.31 0.92
N ASN A 136 -18.51 17.86 1.23
CA ASN A 136 -18.76 19.30 1.02
C ASN A 136 -17.90 20.18 1.93
N ALA A 137 -17.50 19.67 3.09
CA ALA A 137 -16.59 20.36 4.01
C ALA A 137 -15.13 20.37 3.50
N TYR A 138 -14.80 19.55 2.49
CA TYR A 138 -13.44 19.34 1.99
C TYR A 138 -13.36 19.49 0.47
N PRO A 139 -13.27 20.73 -0.08
CA PRO A 139 -13.35 20.99 -1.52
C PRO A 139 -12.35 20.21 -2.37
N LEU A 140 -11.12 19.99 -1.87
CA LEU A 140 -10.11 19.22 -2.58
C LEU A 140 -10.48 17.73 -2.68
N LEU A 141 -10.94 17.12 -1.57
CA LEU A 141 -11.40 15.72 -1.57
C LEU A 141 -12.59 15.54 -2.50
N ARG A 142 -13.54 16.47 -2.49
CA ARG A 142 -14.68 16.47 -3.39
C ARG A 142 -14.23 16.55 -4.86
N ALA A 143 -13.33 17.47 -5.20
CA ALA A 143 -12.82 17.62 -6.56
C ALA A 143 -12.13 16.34 -7.06
N LEU A 144 -11.38 15.65 -6.19
CA LEU A 144 -10.74 14.37 -6.52
C LEU A 144 -11.76 13.22 -6.65
N HIS A 145 -12.78 13.18 -5.80
CA HIS A 145 -13.86 12.21 -5.85
C HIS A 145 -14.71 12.36 -7.13
N ASP A 146 -14.98 13.60 -7.56
CA ASP A 146 -15.83 13.92 -8.71
C ASP A 146 -15.11 13.74 -10.06
N ILE A 147 -13.85 13.28 -10.09
CA ILE A 147 -13.14 12.99 -11.34
C ILE A 147 -13.88 11.87 -12.10
N PRO A 148 -14.35 12.13 -13.36
CA PRO A 148 -15.22 11.20 -14.08
C PRO A 148 -14.49 9.95 -14.61
N PHE A 149 -13.17 9.91 -14.48
CA PHE A 149 -12.32 8.80 -14.90
C PHE A 149 -11.90 7.95 -13.70
N ASN A 150 -11.95 6.63 -13.86
CA ASN A 150 -11.48 5.72 -12.80
C ASN A 150 -9.95 5.76 -12.68
N MET A 151 -9.45 6.75 -11.93
CA MET A 151 -8.03 6.97 -11.71
C MET A 151 -7.34 5.78 -11.02
N MET A 152 -8.06 4.99 -10.23
CA MET A 152 -7.49 3.80 -9.56
C MET A 152 -6.85 2.86 -10.59
N TRP A 153 -7.56 2.54 -11.69
CA TRP A 153 -7.03 1.65 -12.73
C TRP A 153 -5.89 2.27 -13.54
N ALA A 154 -5.91 3.60 -13.73
CA ALA A 154 -4.82 4.30 -14.40
C ALA A 154 -3.49 4.20 -13.65
N PHE A 155 -3.54 4.13 -12.32
CA PHE A 155 -2.36 3.94 -11.48
C PHE A 155 -2.05 2.46 -11.23
N TYR A 156 -3.08 1.63 -11.01
CA TYR A 156 -2.92 0.23 -10.64
C TYR A 156 -2.26 -0.60 -11.74
N GLY A 157 -2.76 -0.54 -12.96
CA GLY A 157 -2.23 -1.32 -14.08
C GLY A 157 -0.73 -1.09 -14.31
N PRO A 158 -0.28 0.16 -14.54
CA PRO A 158 1.14 0.46 -14.67
C PRO A 158 1.98 0.08 -13.43
N SER A 159 1.43 0.25 -12.22
CA SER A 159 2.09 -0.19 -10.98
C SER A 159 2.41 -1.67 -11.01
N GLN A 160 1.42 -2.53 -11.28
CA GLN A 160 1.60 -3.99 -11.31
C GLN A 160 2.58 -4.42 -12.40
N MET A 161 2.56 -3.76 -13.56
CA MET A 161 3.54 -4.00 -14.63
C MET A 161 4.98 -3.69 -14.17
N LEU A 162 5.21 -2.52 -13.56
CA LEU A 162 6.54 -2.12 -13.09
C LEU A 162 7.04 -3.03 -11.95
N LEU A 163 6.17 -3.39 -11.02
CA LEU A 163 6.51 -4.33 -9.93
C LEU A 163 6.89 -5.70 -10.47
N SER A 164 6.15 -6.22 -11.44
CA SER A 164 6.43 -7.50 -12.10
C SER A 164 7.76 -7.45 -12.86
N LEU A 165 8.01 -6.37 -13.63
CA LEU A 165 9.28 -6.17 -14.33
C LEU A 165 10.46 -6.03 -13.37
N SER A 166 10.27 -5.36 -12.23
CA SER A 166 11.29 -5.25 -11.20
C SER A 166 11.71 -6.61 -10.63
N ALA A 167 10.77 -7.55 -10.55
CA ALA A 167 11.03 -8.91 -10.09
C ALA A 167 11.80 -9.75 -11.14
N ALA A 168 11.50 -9.55 -12.42
CA ALA A 168 12.17 -10.26 -13.52
C ALA A 168 13.61 -9.76 -13.74
N GLY A 169 13.89 -8.46 -13.48
CA GLY A 169 15.20 -7.83 -13.67
C GLY A 169 16.24 -8.15 -12.58
N GLY A 170 15.87 -8.77 -11.48
CA GLY A 170 16.72 -9.05 -10.31
C GLY A 170 17.80 -10.13 -10.48
N LYS A 171 18.12 -10.53 -11.70
CA LYS A 171 19.17 -11.54 -12.03
C LYS A 171 20.46 -10.94 -12.60
N ARG A 172 20.83 -9.72 -12.18
CA ARG A 172 22.16 -9.21 -12.56
C ARG A 172 22.97 -8.83 -11.35
#